data_f9b3c6c9f1f170e81ea894f217823422
#
_entry.id   f9b3c6c9f1f170e81ea894f217823422
#
_cell.length_a   1.000
_cell.length_b   1.000
_cell.length_c   1.000
_cell.angle_alpha   90.00
_cell.angle_beta   90.00
_cell.angle_gamma   90.00
#
_symmetry.space_group_name_H-M   'P 1'
#
loop_
_entity.id
_entity.type
_entity.pdbx_description
1 polymer ?
#
loop_
_entity_poly.entity_id
_entity_poly.type
_entity_poly.pdbx_seq_one_letter_code
_entity_poly.pdbx_strand_id
1 'polypeptide(L)'
;MNLRRLVAVAKKEFLHILRDPRSLILALALPMFLLFLFGYALTLDVDRVHISVWDQSDSPRSRELAARFEGSRYFEIQSYDKNYGELLARLDKGSSLAALVIPRDFSEELRAGRTAKVQLIIDGSNSNTAAIALGYAEAVVEGYSREVAVESVERALGAGAGDLLAPPLELRPRVWFNSELESKNYIVPGLIALIIMVIAGLLTSLTVAREWERGTMEQLISTPVKGVEIIAGKLLPYFIIGMLDV
;
A
#
# COMPACT_ATOMS: atom_id res chain seq x y z
N MET A 1 3.44 -35.90 -24.98
CA MET A 1 2.36 -34.92 -25.17
C MET A 1 2.20 -34.69 -26.68
N ASN A 2 1.02 -34.89 -27.20
CA ASN A 2 0.76 -34.70 -28.64
C ASN A 2 0.09 -33.33 -28.84
N LEU A 3 0.82 -32.39 -29.46
CA LEU A 3 0.37 -31.02 -29.66
C LEU A 3 -0.98 -30.92 -30.41
N ARG A 4 -1.21 -31.82 -31.39
CA ARG A 4 -2.49 -31.85 -32.15
C ARG A 4 -3.69 -32.18 -31.24
N ARG A 5 -3.52 -33.10 -30.28
CA ARG A 5 -4.57 -33.44 -29.32
C ARG A 5 -4.83 -32.32 -28.35
N LEU A 6 -3.77 -31.69 -27.81
CA LEU A 6 -3.87 -30.53 -26.92
C LEU A 6 -4.62 -29.38 -27.62
N VAL A 7 -4.25 -29.03 -28.86
CA VAL A 7 -4.89 -27.98 -29.66
C VAL A 7 -6.36 -28.32 -29.95
N ALA A 8 -6.67 -29.59 -30.22
CA ALA A 8 -8.05 -30.02 -30.43
C ALA A 8 -8.93 -29.83 -29.20
N VAL A 9 -8.41 -30.18 -28.00
CA VAL A 9 -9.10 -29.94 -26.73
C VAL A 9 -9.26 -28.44 -26.47
N ALA A 10 -8.19 -27.66 -26.62
CA ALA A 10 -8.22 -26.21 -26.43
C ALA A 10 -9.22 -25.51 -27.37
N LYS A 11 -9.26 -25.91 -28.66
CA LYS A 11 -10.22 -25.38 -29.64
C LYS A 11 -11.64 -25.69 -29.28
N LYS A 12 -11.91 -26.94 -28.85
CA LYS A 12 -13.25 -27.37 -28.37
C LYS A 12 -13.68 -26.51 -27.16
N GLU A 13 -12.79 -26.32 -26.22
CA GLU A 13 -13.08 -25.56 -25.00
C GLU A 13 -13.32 -24.08 -25.30
N PHE A 14 -12.48 -23.48 -26.17
CA PHE A 14 -12.63 -22.11 -26.62
C PHE A 14 -13.99 -21.86 -27.31
N LEU A 15 -14.40 -22.76 -28.19
CA LEU A 15 -15.73 -22.71 -28.83
C LEU A 15 -16.87 -22.91 -27.83
N HIS A 16 -16.66 -23.70 -26.79
CA HIS A 16 -17.62 -23.89 -25.71
C HIS A 16 -17.84 -22.63 -24.91
N ILE A 17 -16.73 -21.95 -24.53
CA ILE A 17 -16.79 -20.68 -23.81
C ILE A 17 -17.53 -19.61 -24.64
N LEU A 18 -17.21 -19.47 -25.92
CA LEU A 18 -17.85 -18.47 -26.79
C LEU A 18 -19.35 -18.71 -27.01
N ARG A 19 -19.82 -19.98 -26.90
CA ARG A 19 -21.22 -20.35 -27.05
C ARG A 19 -22.00 -20.35 -25.74
N ASP A 20 -21.32 -20.24 -24.59
CA ASP A 20 -21.98 -20.16 -23.30
C ASP A 20 -21.83 -18.70 -22.76
N PRO A 21 -22.87 -17.86 -22.94
CA PRO A 21 -22.81 -16.46 -22.50
C PRO A 21 -22.63 -16.32 -21.00
N ARG A 22 -23.08 -17.29 -20.20
CA ARG A 22 -22.89 -17.26 -18.74
C ARG A 22 -21.43 -17.46 -18.37
N SER A 23 -20.76 -18.43 -18.98
CA SER A 23 -19.32 -18.64 -18.78
C SER A 23 -18.50 -17.47 -19.30
N LEU A 24 -18.90 -16.86 -20.42
CA LEU A 24 -18.22 -15.70 -20.99
C LEU A 24 -18.34 -14.46 -20.08
N ILE A 25 -19.55 -14.19 -19.57
CA ILE A 25 -19.75 -13.09 -18.62
C ILE A 25 -18.91 -13.31 -17.35
N LEU A 26 -18.92 -14.53 -16.79
CA LEU A 26 -18.08 -14.81 -15.62
C LEU A 26 -16.58 -14.71 -15.90
N ALA A 27 -16.16 -15.11 -17.11
CA ALA A 27 -14.74 -15.05 -17.50
C ALA A 27 -14.23 -13.62 -17.70
N LEU A 28 -15.07 -12.70 -18.17
CA LEU A 28 -14.68 -11.32 -18.48
C LEU A 28 -15.13 -10.32 -17.40
N ALA A 29 -16.38 -10.38 -16.98
CA ALA A 29 -16.93 -9.38 -16.07
C ALA A 29 -16.43 -9.53 -14.63
N LEU A 30 -16.19 -10.77 -14.16
CA LEU A 30 -15.74 -11.00 -12.80
C LEU A 30 -14.29 -10.51 -12.56
N PRO A 31 -13.30 -10.78 -13.44
CA PRO A 31 -11.96 -10.20 -13.31
C PRO A 31 -11.99 -8.68 -13.33
N MET A 32 -12.66 -8.07 -14.30
CA MET A 32 -12.77 -6.61 -14.40
C MET A 32 -13.41 -6.00 -13.15
N PHE A 33 -14.47 -6.62 -12.63
CA PHE A 33 -15.11 -6.17 -11.40
C PHE A 33 -14.18 -6.29 -10.19
N LEU A 34 -13.45 -7.39 -10.07
CA LEU A 34 -12.50 -7.58 -8.97
C LEU A 34 -11.31 -6.63 -9.07
N LEU A 35 -10.79 -6.40 -10.28
CA LEU A 35 -9.72 -5.41 -10.51
C LEU A 35 -10.19 -4.00 -10.15
N PHE A 36 -11.39 -3.61 -10.57
CA PHE A 36 -11.98 -2.34 -10.23
C PHE A 36 -12.21 -2.21 -8.72
N LEU A 37 -12.83 -3.23 -8.10
CA LEU A 37 -13.12 -3.24 -6.69
C LEU A 37 -11.82 -3.15 -5.85
N PHE A 38 -10.88 -4.03 -6.09
CA PHE A 38 -9.63 -4.09 -5.31
C PHE A 38 -8.64 -3.01 -5.72
N GLY A 39 -8.55 -2.65 -6.98
CA GLY A 39 -7.68 -1.58 -7.46
C GLY A 39 -8.10 -0.20 -6.91
N TYR A 40 -9.39 0.01 -6.70
CA TYR A 40 -9.91 1.24 -6.11
C TYR A 40 -10.00 1.20 -4.58
N ALA A 41 -10.38 0.06 -3.99
CA ALA A 41 -10.61 -0.08 -2.56
C ALA A 41 -9.32 -0.33 -1.74
N LEU A 42 -8.26 -0.87 -2.36
CA LEU A 42 -6.99 -1.17 -1.70
C LEU A 42 -5.95 -0.06 -1.91
N THR A 43 -6.31 1.18 -1.64
CA THR A 43 -5.31 2.24 -1.52
C THR A 43 -4.65 2.12 -0.16
N LEU A 44 -3.41 1.62 -0.12
CA LEU A 44 -2.59 1.55 1.09
C LEU A 44 -1.79 2.85 1.30
N ASP A 45 -1.89 3.79 0.38
CA ASP A 45 -1.19 5.06 0.48
C ASP A 45 -1.94 6.00 1.42
N VAL A 46 -1.22 6.51 2.38
CA VAL A 46 -1.69 7.56 3.28
C VAL A 46 -1.14 8.87 2.70
N ASP A 47 -1.89 9.48 1.78
CA ASP A 47 -1.41 10.65 1.05
C ASP A 47 -1.18 11.86 1.94
N ARG A 48 -2.02 12.06 2.96
CA ARG A 48 -1.89 13.13 3.96
C ARG A 48 -2.50 12.71 5.28
N VAL A 49 -1.67 12.66 6.30
CA VAL A 49 -2.12 12.41 7.66
C VAL A 49 -2.63 13.73 8.23
N HIS A 50 -3.93 13.81 8.48
CA HIS A 50 -4.52 14.94 9.18
C HIS A 50 -4.07 14.94 10.63
N ILE A 51 -3.39 15.99 11.06
CA ILE A 51 -2.83 16.10 12.40
C ILE A 51 -3.34 17.36 13.12
N SER A 52 -3.67 17.22 14.39
CA SER A 52 -3.90 18.34 15.31
C SER A 52 -2.62 18.63 16.10
N VAL A 53 -2.35 19.88 16.41
CA VAL A 53 -1.19 20.28 17.19
C VAL A 53 -1.63 20.98 18.46
N TRP A 54 -1.14 20.52 19.60
CA TRP A 54 -1.25 21.25 20.86
C TRP A 54 0.13 21.69 21.33
N ASP A 55 0.46 22.93 21.00
CA ASP A 55 1.72 23.54 21.41
C ASP A 55 1.55 24.26 22.75
N GLN A 56 2.10 23.66 23.81
CA GLN A 56 2.09 24.26 25.16
C GLN A 56 3.29 25.18 25.39
N SER A 57 4.34 25.04 24.56
CA SER A 57 5.58 25.81 24.67
C SER A 57 5.43 27.22 24.11
N ASP A 58 4.61 27.39 23.07
CA ASP A 58 4.42 28.64 22.31
C ASP A 58 5.72 29.40 22.02
N SER A 59 6.76 28.65 21.69
CA SER A 59 8.12 29.15 21.49
C SER A 59 8.48 29.17 19.99
N PRO A 60 9.52 29.92 19.58
CA PRO A 60 10.02 29.85 18.21
C PRO A 60 10.41 28.42 17.80
N ARG A 61 11.00 27.65 18.71
CA ARG A 61 11.42 26.26 18.45
C ARG A 61 10.25 25.28 18.31
N SER A 62 9.18 25.46 19.08
CA SER A 62 7.99 24.63 18.94
C SER A 62 7.25 24.91 17.63
N ARG A 63 7.17 26.19 17.25
CA ARG A 63 6.60 26.58 15.95
C ARG A 63 7.42 26.07 14.77
N GLU A 64 8.75 26.05 14.90
CA GLU A 64 9.65 25.48 13.90
C GLU A 64 9.41 23.97 13.72
N LEU A 65 9.30 23.21 14.81
CA LEU A 65 8.94 21.79 14.74
C LEU A 65 7.57 21.60 14.07
N ALA A 66 6.54 22.35 14.45
CA ALA A 66 5.22 22.27 13.83
C ALA A 66 5.29 22.59 12.32
N ALA A 67 6.08 23.61 11.93
CA ALA A 67 6.30 23.96 10.53
C ALA A 67 7.00 22.84 9.74
N ARG A 68 7.84 22.00 10.37
CA ARG A 68 8.42 20.82 9.72
C ARG A 68 7.38 19.74 9.42
N PHE A 69 6.39 19.54 10.30
CA PHE A 69 5.25 18.68 10.02
C PHE A 69 4.42 19.25 8.87
N GLU A 70 4.07 20.52 8.89
CA GLU A 70 3.27 21.18 7.86
C GLU A 70 3.97 21.21 6.49
N GLY A 71 5.28 21.43 6.47
CA GLY A 71 6.11 21.43 5.26
C GLY A 71 6.42 20.03 4.71
N SER A 72 6.07 18.96 5.43
CA SER A 72 6.22 17.60 4.93
C SER A 72 5.06 17.23 4.01
N ARG A 73 5.34 16.42 2.97
CA ARG A 73 4.27 15.93 2.08
C ARG A 73 3.31 14.95 2.76
N TYR A 74 3.68 14.48 3.96
CA TYR A 74 2.97 13.41 4.65
C TYR A 74 1.91 13.88 5.63
N PHE A 75 2.03 15.13 6.12
CA PHE A 75 1.15 15.68 7.14
C PHE A 75 0.42 16.92 6.66
N GLU A 76 -0.79 17.09 7.16
CA GLU A 76 -1.60 18.30 7.00
C GLU A 76 -2.12 18.73 8.36
N ILE A 77 -1.68 19.90 8.85
CA ILE A 77 -2.13 20.43 10.14
C ILE A 77 -3.55 20.98 9.95
N GLN A 78 -4.53 20.30 10.55
CA GLN A 78 -5.94 20.68 10.50
C GLN A 78 -6.27 21.77 11.53
N SER A 79 -5.61 21.74 12.68
CA SER A 79 -5.88 22.68 13.76
C SER A 79 -4.73 22.79 14.75
N TYR A 80 -4.70 23.97 15.41
CA TYR A 80 -3.96 24.18 16.65
C TYR A 80 -4.95 24.21 17.80
N ASP A 81 -4.87 23.19 18.68
CA ASP A 81 -5.80 23.00 19.79
C ASP A 81 -5.27 23.70 21.05
N LYS A 82 -6.20 24.18 21.88
CA LYS A 82 -5.85 24.94 23.10
C LYS A 82 -5.73 24.07 24.34
N ASN A 83 -6.29 22.88 24.30
CA ASN A 83 -6.28 21.96 25.42
C ASN A 83 -6.42 20.51 24.96
N TYR A 84 -6.12 19.61 25.90
CA TYR A 84 -6.13 18.17 25.66
C TYR A 84 -7.52 17.62 25.27
N GLY A 85 -8.59 18.22 25.82
CA GLY A 85 -9.97 17.81 25.52
C GLY A 85 -10.39 18.08 24.08
N GLU A 86 -10.01 19.23 23.52
CA GLU A 86 -10.26 19.56 22.12
C GLU A 86 -9.53 18.60 21.20
N LEU A 87 -8.27 18.32 21.51
CA LEU A 87 -7.43 17.39 20.77
C LEU A 87 -8.02 15.98 20.73
N LEU A 88 -8.40 15.43 21.90
CA LEU A 88 -9.02 14.10 21.97
C LEU A 88 -10.37 14.07 21.21
N ALA A 89 -11.19 15.12 21.35
CA ALA A 89 -12.47 15.17 20.67
C ALA A 89 -12.33 15.17 19.14
N ARG A 90 -11.22 15.64 18.58
CA ARG A 90 -10.94 15.57 17.14
C ARG A 90 -10.51 14.17 16.71
N LEU A 91 -9.68 13.49 17.51
CA LEU A 91 -9.32 12.09 17.29
C LEU A 91 -10.57 11.20 17.34
N ASP A 92 -11.39 11.35 18.37
CA ASP A 92 -12.62 10.57 18.53
C ASP A 92 -13.64 10.78 17.40
N LYS A 93 -13.68 11.99 16.82
CA LYS A 93 -14.54 12.32 15.66
C LYS A 93 -13.91 11.87 14.33
N GLY A 94 -12.68 11.39 14.33
CA GLY A 94 -11.96 11.02 13.10
C GLY A 94 -11.60 12.23 12.20
N SER A 95 -11.66 13.46 12.72
CA SER A 95 -11.26 14.66 11.98
C SER A 95 -9.74 14.86 11.93
N SER A 96 -9.01 14.22 12.85
CA SER A 96 -7.56 14.09 12.83
C SER A 96 -7.19 12.63 13.11
N LEU A 97 -6.23 12.11 12.37
CA LEU A 97 -5.71 10.75 12.58
C LEU A 97 -4.64 10.73 13.67
N ALA A 98 -3.93 11.85 13.83
CA ALA A 98 -2.88 11.97 14.82
C ALA A 98 -2.94 13.35 15.51
N ALA A 99 -2.30 13.43 16.67
CA ALA A 99 -2.15 14.66 17.42
C ALA A 99 -0.73 14.79 17.97
N LEU A 100 -0.09 15.91 17.71
CA LEU A 100 1.23 16.28 18.22
C LEU A 100 1.08 17.16 19.44
N VAL A 101 1.64 16.72 20.57
CA VAL A 101 1.68 17.51 21.81
C VAL A 101 3.12 17.94 22.06
N ILE A 102 3.34 19.25 22.09
CA ILE A 102 4.64 19.85 22.39
C ILE A 102 4.57 20.41 23.81
N PRO A 103 5.35 19.88 24.77
CA PRO A 103 5.25 20.26 26.17
C PRO A 103 5.83 21.66 26.45
N ARG A 104 5.49 22.24 27.59
CA ARG A 104 5.89 23.61 27.98
C ARG A 104 7.40 23.81 28.07
N ASP A 105 8.10 22.79 28.56
CA ASP A 105 9.54 22.78 28.79
C ASP A 105 10.37 22.49 27.51
N PHE A 106 9.71 22.21 26.36
CA PHE A 106 10.36 21.83 25.12
C PHE A 106 11.54 22.73 24.74
N SER A 107 11.33 24.05 24.70
CA SER A 107 12.36 25.01 24.29
C SER A 107 13.47 25.18 25.37
N GLU A 108 13.14 24.99 26.63
CA GLU A 108 14.08 25.03 27.74
C GLU A 108 15.01 23.82 27.70
N GLU A 109 14.47 22.63 27.52
CA GLU A 109 15.25 21.39 27.38
C GLU A 109 16.22 21.47 26.20
N LEU A 110 15.78 21.93 25.04
CA LEU A 110 16.62 22.10 23.86
C LEU A 110 17.75 23.12 24.12
N ARG A 111 17.44 24.26 24.77
CA ARG A 111 18.47 25.27 25.11
C ARG A 111 19.51 24.78 26.12
N ALA A 112 19.09 23.92 27.02
CA ALA A 112 19.96 23.28 28.01
C ALA A 112 20.77 22.10 27.44
N GLY A 113 20.64 21.78 26.14
CA GLY A 113 21.32 20.65 25.52
C GLY A 113 20.79 19.29 26.00
N ARG A 114 19.56 19.26 26.54
CA ARG A 114 18.90 18.04 26.97
C ARG A 114 17.91 17.54 25.93
N THR A 115 17.50 16.29 26.06
CA THR A 115 16.51 15.68 25.16
C THR A 115 15.11 16.21 25.50
N ALA A 116 14.53 17.01 24.62
CA ALA A 116 13.15 17.42 24.68
C ALA A 116 12.25 16.29 24.15
N LYS A 117 11.20 15.95 24.90
CA LYS A 117 10.25 14.89 24.54
C LYS A 117 8.99 15.52 23.94
N VAL A 118 8.55 15.03 22.80
CA VAL A 118 7.25 15.34 22.22
C VAL A 118 6.39 14.10 22.25
N GLN A 119 5.07 14.27 22.35
CA GLN A 119 4.14 13.16 22.35
C GLN A 119 3.37 13.17 21.02
N LEU A 120 3.28 12.01 20.38
CA LEU A 120 2.39 11.77 19.27
C LEU A 120 1.30 10.79 19.69
N ILE A 121 0.05 11.18 19.56
CA ILE A 121 -1.13 10.35 19.82
C ILE A 121 -1.70 10.01 18.44
N ILE A 122 -1.94 8.72 18.18
CA ILE A 122 -2.41 8.26 16.86
C ILE A 122 -3.66 7.41 17.07
N ASP A 123 -4.65 7.57 16.20
CA ASP A 123 -5.78 6.66 16.09
C ASP A 123 -5.32 5.32 15.52
N GLY A 124 -5.32 4.29 16.36
CA GLY A 124 -4.92 2.94 16.02
C GLY A 124 -6.01 2.07 15.40
N SER A 125 -7.19 2.61 15.10
CA SER A 125 -8.31 1.85 14.51
C SER A 125 -7.92 1.18 13.19
N ASN A 126 -7.06 1.83 12.40
CA ASN A 126 -6.40 1.24 11.25
C ASN A 126 -4.89 1.12 11.55
N SER A 127 -4.47 -0.08 11.93
CA SER A 127 -3.08 -0.34 12.34
C SER A 127 -2.05 -0.07 11.24
N ASN A 128 -2.40 -0.29 9.97
CA ASN A 128 -1.49 -0.03 8.85
C ASN A 128 -1.26 1.47 8.66
N THR A 129 -2.34 2.25 8.62
CA THR A 129 -2.28 3.72 8.51
C THR A 129 -1.54 4.34 9.71
N ALA A 130 -1.82 3.83 10.92
CA ALA A 130 -1.15 4.28 12.14
C ALA A 130 0.36 4.01 12.12
N ALA A 131 0.78 2.81 11.67
CA ALA A 131 2.20 2.47 11.58
C ALA A 131 2.94 3.34 10.54
N ILE A 132 2.31 3.62 9.39
CA ILE A 132 2.87 4.50 8.36
C ILE A 132 2.98 5.94 8.90
N ALA A 133 1.93 6.45 9.55
CA ALA A 133 1.93 7.79 10.14
C ALA A 133 3.01 7.94 11.22
N LEU A 134 3.20 6.91 12.06
CA LEU A 134 4.26 6.88 13.07
C LEU A 134 5.64 6.96 12.41
N GLY A 135 5.90 6.14 11.39
CA GLY A 135 7.18 6.16 10.68
C GLY A 135 7.48 7.51 10.02
N TYR A 136 6.47 8.18 9.46
CA TYR A 136 6.62 9.53 8.92
C TYR A 136 6.92 10.57 10.01
N ALA A 137 6.24 10.48 11.16
CA ALA A 137 6.47 11.38 12.27
C ALA A 137 7.88 11.21 12.87
N GLU A 138 8.34 9.97 13.02
CA GLU A 138 9.70 9.66 13.45
C GLU A 138 10.73 10.29 12.51
N ALA A 139 10.54 10.15 11.18
CA ALA A 139 11.44 10.75 10.20
C ALA A 139 11.49 12.29 10.29
N VAL A 140 10.34 12.96 10.49
CA VAL A 140 10.28 14.42 10.66
C VAL A 140 11.00 14.85 11.94
N VAL A 141 10.72 14.17 13.07
CA VAL A 141 11.31 14.47 14.37
C VAL A 141 12.82 14.20 14.35
N GLU A 142 13.26 13.10 13.74
CA GLU A 142 14.69 12.79 13.62
C GLU A 142 15.42 13.82 12.74
N GLY A 143 14.82 14.24 11.63
CA GLY A 143 15.35 15.30 10.78
C GLY A 143 15.54 16.61 11.54
N TYR A 144 14.53 17.03 12.30
CA TYR A 144 14.59 18.23 13.14
C TYR A 144 15.62 18.09 14.27
N SER A 145 15.66 16.93 14.93
CA SER A 145 16.64 16.65 15.99
C SER A 145 18.08 16.76 15.51
N ARG A 146 18.37 16.25 14.31
CA ARG A 146 19.69 16.35 13.68
C ARG A 146 20.06 17.81 13.40
N GLU A 147 19.15 18.61 12.87
CA GLU A 147 19.37 20.02 12.59
C GLU A 147 19.67 20.81 13.87
N VAL A 148 18.89 20.59 14.95
CA VAL A 148 19.13 21.20 16.26
C VAL A 148 20.49 20.78 16.84
N ALA A 149 20.88 19.52 16.67
CA ALA A 149 22.17 19.03 17.10
C ALA A 149 23.35 19.73 16.37
N VAL A 150 23.26 19.82 15.03
CA VAL A 150 24.26 20.53 14.21
C VAL A 150 24.37 21.98 14.66
N GLU A 151 23.25 22.70 14.79
CA GLU A 151 23.23 24.10 15.23
C GLU A 151 23.83 24.28 16.64
N SER A 152 23.58 23.32 17.55
CA SER A 152 24.15 23.39 18.91
C SER A 152 25.68 23.25 18.92
N VAL A 153 26.23 22.37 18.07
CA VAL A 153 27.69 22.18 17.91
C VAL A 153 28.34 23.37 17.23
N GLU A 154 27.71 23.90 16.18
CA GLU A 154 28.22 25.11 15.51
C GLU A 154 28.24 26.32 16.44
N ARG A 155 27.26 26.46 17.33
CA ARG A 155 27.20 27.52 18.32
C ARG A 155 28.29 27.36 19.39
N ALA A 156 28.63 26.11 19.75
CA ALA A 156 29.65 25.85 20.78
C ALA A 156 31.09 25.90 20.27
N LEU A 157 31.33 25.44 19.05
CA LEU A 157 32.67 25.22 18.50
C LEU A 157 33.03 26.15 17.32
N GLY A 158 32.06 26.93 16.83
CA GLY A 158 32.20 27.80 15.66
C GLY A 158 31.62 27.21 14.37
N ALA A 159 31.49 28.08 13.36
CA ALA A 159 30.92 27.70 12.06
C ALA A 159 31.72 26.58 11.39
N GLY A 160 31.02 25.57 10.87
CA GLY A 160 31.61 24.39 10.22
C GLY A 160 31.87 23.21 11.17
N ALA A 161 31.77 23.39 12.50
CA ALA A 161 31.90 22.28 13.44
C ALA A 161 30.74 21.28 13.34
N GLY A 162 29.61 21.67 12.76
CA GLY A 162 28.48 20.78 12.45
C GLY A 162 28.84 19.62 11.52
N ASP A 163 29.84 19.81 10.64
CA ASP A 163 30.34 18.77 9.75
C ASP A 163 30.94 17.58 10.52
N LEU A 164 31.38 17.79 11.78
CA LEU A 164 31.85 16.70 12.65
C LEU A 164 30.73 15.75 13.08
N LEU A 165 29.49 16.21 13.03
CA LEU A 165 28.27 15.39 13.28
C LEU A 165 27.69 14.81 12.01
N ALA A 166 28.18 15.23 10.84
CA ALA A 166 27.72 14.63 9.58
C ALA A 166 28.11 13.14 9.55
N PRO A 167 27.19 12.26 9.24
CA PRO A 167 27.53 10.85 9.13
C PRO A 167 28.54 10.66 8.00
N PRO A 168 29.59 9.81 8.19
CA PRO A 168 30.62 9.61 7.16
C PRO A 168 30.09 8.92 5.89
N LEU A 169 28.86 8.44 5.93
CA LEU A 169 28.15 7.80 4.82
C LEU A 169 26.78 8.46 4.65
N GLU A 170 26.54 9.03 3.49
CA GLU A 170 25.23 9.54 3.07
C GLU A 170 24.56 8.51 2.15
N LEU A 171 23.42 7.97 2.57
CA LEU A 171 22.61 7.12 1.72
C LEU A 171 21.80 8.04 0.78
N ARG A 172 22.10 7.97 -0.53
CA ARG A 172 21.30 8.61 -1.58
C ARG A 172 20.48 7.56 -2.31
N PRO A 173 19.29 7.21 -1.80
CA PRO A 173 18.46 6.21 -2.46
C PRO A 173 18.02 6.73 -3.82
N ARG A 174 18.17 5.89 -4.84
CA ARG A 174 17.65 6.14 -6.17
C ARG A 174 16.68 5.04 -6.53
N VAL A 175 15.40 5.36 -6.53
CA VAL A 175 14.35 4.43 -6.92
C VAL A 175 14.22 4.46 -8.45
N TRP A 176 14.47 3.34 -9.13
CA TRP A 176 14.40 3.23 -10.57
C TRP A 176 13.01 2.95 -11.09
N PHE A 177 12.22 2.25 -10.30
CA PHE A 177 10.84 1.89 -10.60
C PHE A 177 9.95 2.35 -9.46
N ASN A 178 8.78 2.92 -9.80
CA ASN A 178 7.88 3.50 -8.81
C ASN A 178 8.58 4.54 -7.92
N SER A 179 9.12 5.60 -8.54
CA SER A 179 9.88 6.66 -7.85
C SER A 179 9.08 7.38 -6.75
N GLU A 180 7.76 7.38 -6.88
CA GLU A 180 6.84 7.96 -5.92
C GLU A 180 6.44 6.98 -4.80
N LEU A 181 6.90 5.71 -4.90
CA LEU A 181 6.59 4.63 -3.95
C LEU A 181 5.07 4.41 -3.75
N GLU A 182 4.29 4.65 -4.80
CA GLU A 182 2.84 4.45 -4.75
C GLU A 182 2.50 2.96 -4.67
N SER A 183 1.71 2.59 -3.68
CA SER A 183 1.30 1.20 -3.45
C SER A 183 0.56 0.59 -4.62
N LYS A 184 -0.23 1.40 -5.36
CA LYS A 184 -0.97 0.93 -6.54
C LYS A 184 -0.08 0.31 -7.61
N ASN A 185 1.13 0.85 -7.82
CA ASN A 185 2.07 0.37 -8.83
C ASN A 185 2.65 -1.02 -8.52
N TYR A 186 2.54 -1.46 -7.26
CA TYR A 186 2.92 -2.80 -6.82
C TYR A 186 1.70 -3.72 -6.69
N ILE A 187 0.62 -3.21 -6.10
CA ILE A 187 -0.57 -4.01 -5.77
C ILE A 187 -1.33 -4.43 -7.03
N VAL A 188 -1.54 -3.51 -7.97
CA VAL A 188 -2.35 -3.78 -9.17
C VAL A 188 -1.78 -4.92 -10.00
N PRO A 189 -0.49 -4.97 -10.36
CA PRO A 189 0.07 -6.12 -11.09
C PRO A 189 -0.03 -7.44 -10.31
N GLY A 190 0.13 -7.41 -8.99
CA GLY A 190 -0.04 -8.58 -8.13
C GLY A 190 -1.47 -9.09 -8.09
N LEU A 191 -2.44 -8.18 -8.01
CA LEU A 191 -3.87 -8.51 -8.06
C LEU A 191 -4.27 -9.11 -9.40
N ILE A 192 -3.78 -8.56 -10.50
CA ILE A 192 -4.02 -9.10 -11.85
C ILE A 192 -3.61 -10.58 -11.91
N ALA A 193 -2.39 -10.89 -11.50
CA ALA A 193 -1.88 -12.26 -11.50
C ALA A 193 -2.72 -13.20 -10.60
N LEU A 194 -3.10 -12.75 -9.42
CA LEU A 194 -3.90 -13.52 -8.47
C LEU A 194 -5.33 -13.75 -9.00
N ILE A 195 -5.97 -12.73 -9.55
CA ILE A 195 -7.32 -12.81 -10.08
C ILE A 195 -7.37 -13.76 -11.28
N ILE A 196 -6.42 -13.66 -12.21
CA ILE A 196 -6.33 -14.59 -13.34
C ILE A 196 -6.17 -16.04 -12.87
N MET A 197 -5.30 -16.25 -11.87
CA MET A 197 -5.08 -17.60 -11.32
C MET A 197 -6.36 -18.18 -10.69
N VAL A 198 -7.06 -17.40 -9.87
CA VAL A 198 -8.29 -17.83 -9.19
C VAL A 198 -9.39 -18.13 -10.22
N ILE A 199 -9.58 -17.23 -11.20
CA ILE A 199 -10.64 -17.38 -12.19
C ILE A 199 -10.35 -18.56 -13.13
N ALA A 200 -9.11 -18.70 -13.60
CA ALA A 200 -8.72 -19.84 -14.43
C ALA A 200 -8.98 -21.18 -13.70
N GLY A 201 -8.66 -21.24 -12.40
CA GLY A 201 -8.93 -22.40 -11.57
C GLY A 201 -10.43 -22.68 -11.40
N LEU A 202 -11.20 -21.64 -11.11
CA LEU A 202 -12.63 -21.73 -10.87
C LEU A 202 -13.40 -22.11 -12.13
N LEU A 203 -13.14 -21.47 -13.26
CA LEU A 203 -13.77 -21.78 -14.54
C LEU A 203 -13.39 -23.18 -15.05
N THR A 204 -12.14 -23.58 -14.89
CA THR A 204 -11.70 -24.93 -15.24
C THR A 204 -12.41 -25.97 -14.40
N SER A 205 -12.51 -25.78 -13.08
CA SER A 205 -13.24 -26.67 -12.18
C SER A 205 -14.71 -26.78 -12.54
N LEU A 206 -15.37 -25.65 -12.83
CA LEU A 206 -16.77 -25.59 -13.22
C LEU A 206 -17.01 -26.33 -14.54
N THR A 207 -16.12 -26.18 -15.51
CA THR A 207 -16.22 -26.86 -16.80
C THR A 207 -16.03 -28.35 -16.65
N VAL A 208 -15.08 -28.80 -15.83
CA VAL A 208 -14.87 -30.22 -15.52
C VAL A 208 -16.09 -30.80 -14.83
N ALA A 209 -16.64 -30.12 -13.81
CA ALA A 209 -17.85 -30.56 -13.12
C ALA A 209 -19.06 -30.72 -14.08
N ARG A 210 -19.29 -29.73 -14.94
CA ARG A 210 -20.37 -29.83 -15.96
C ARG A 210 -20.17 -30.96 -16.96
N GLU A 211 -18.94 -31.28 -17.35
CA GLU A 211 -18.66 -32.43 -18.24
C GLU A 211 -18.94 -33.77 -17.56
N TRP A 212 -18.67 -33.86 -16.25
CA TRP A 212 -19.06 -35.03 -15.45
C TRP A 212 -20.57 -35.16 -15.36
N GLU A 213 -21.29 -34.09 -15.03
CA GLU A 213 -22.75 -34.08 -14.91
C GLU A 213 -23.45 -34.45 -16.23
N ARG A 214 -22.86 -34.06 -17.36
CA ARG A 214 -23.40 -34.35 -18.70
C ARG A 214 -22.94 -35.69 -19.29
N GLY A 215 -22.09 -36.44 -18.61
CA GLY A 215 -21.53 -37.71 -19.10
C GLY A 215 -20.52 -37.53 -20.26
N THR A 216 -20.17 -36.31 -20.62
CA THR A 216 -19.24 -36.05 -21.74
C THR A 216 -17.78 -36.26 -21.33
N MET A 217 -17.47 -36.28 -20.05
CA MET A 217 -16.14 -36.59 -19.52
C MET A 217 -15.79 -38.08 -19.76
N GLU A 218 -16.72 -38.97 -19.63
CA GLU A 218 -16.52 -40.41 -19.91
C GLU A 218 -16.17 -40.66 -21.38
N GLN A 219 -16.83 -39.92 -22.29
CA GLN A 219 -16.49 -39.96 -23.71
C GLN A 219 -15.07 -39.42 -23.98
N LEU A 220 -14.65 -38.40 -23.27
CA LEU A 220 -13.31 -37.81 -23.41
C LEU A 220 -12.24 -38.80 -22.90
N ILE A 221 -12.48 -39.46 -21.78
CA ILE A 221 -11.59 -40.47 -21.19
C ILE A 221 -11.47 -41.71 -22.07
N SER A 222 -12.51 -42.09 -22.81
CA SER A 222 -12.45 -43.18 -23.77
C SER A 222 -11.60 -42.92 -25.01
N THR A 223 -11.21 -41.67 -25.23
CA THR A 223 -10.28 -41.27 -26.31
C THR A 223 -8.81 -41.48 -25.90
N PRO A 224 -7.85 -41.62 -26.83
CA PRO A 224 -6.46 -41.80 -26.52
C PRO A 224 -5.74 -40.50 -26.07
N VAL A 225 -6.47 -39.57 -25.42
CA VAL A 225 -5.95 -38.29 -24.87
C VAL A 225 -5.43 -38.53 -23.45
N LYS A 226 -4.25 -38.02 -23.14
CA LYS A 226 -3.66 -38.13 -21.80
C LYS A 226 -4.24 -37.07 -20.86
N GLY A 227 -4.34 -37.36 -19.55
CA GLY A 227 -4.86 -36.42 -18.55
C GLY A 227 -4.20 -35.04 -18.57
N VAL A 228 -2.86 -35.00 -18.77
CA VAL A 228 -2.11 -33.74 -18.90
C VAL A 228 -2.52 -32.94 -20.14
N GLU A 229 -2.90 -33.61 -21.25
CA GLU A 229 -3.36 -32.94 -22.48
C GLU A 229 -4.75 -32.38 -22.29
N ILE A 230 -5.59 -33.03 -21.48
CA ILE A 230 -6.91 -32.53 -21.09
C ILE A 230 -6.78 -31.28 -20.23
N ILE A 231 -6.00 -31.37 -19.17
CA ILE A 231 -5.82 -30.24 -18.21
C ILE A 231 -5.21 -29.03 -18.93
N ALA A 232 -4.09 -29.22 -19.64
CA ALA A 232 -3.45 -28.13 -20.37
C ALA A 232 -4.34 -27.56 -21.49
N GLY A 233 -5.10 -28.41 -22.20
CA GLY A 233 -6.03 -27.98 -23.22
C GLY A 233 -7.22 -27.18 -22.67
N LYS A 234 -7.64 -27.47 -21.45
CA LYS A 234 -8.69 -26.70 -20.76
C LYS A 234 -8.18 -25.37 -20.19
N LEU A 235 -7.01 -25.38 -19.58
CA LEU A 235 -6.43 -24.16 -19.00
C LEU A 235 -6.05 -23.12 -20.06
N LEU A 236 -5.58 -23.56 -21.24
CA LEU A 236 -5.05 -22.66 -22.27
C LEU A 236 -6.05 -21.58 -22.73
N PRO A 237 -7.33 -21.90 -23.06
CA PRO A 237 -8.30 -20.88 -23.45
C PRO A 237 -8.59 -19.86 -22.33
N TYR A 238 -8.69 -20.30 -21.08
CA TYR A 238 -8.94 -19.40 -19.95
C TYR A 238 -7.74 -18.49 -19.68
N PHE A 239 -6.54 -19.03 -19.85
CA PHE A 239 -5.33 -18.21 -19.76
C PHE A 239 -5.27 -17.13 -20.86
N ILE A 240 -5.61 -17.48 -22.10
CA ILE A 240 -5.66 -16.52 -23.22
C ILE A 240 -6.74 -15.45 -22.96
N ILE A 241 -7.92 -15.83 -22.50
CA ILE A 241 -8.98 -14.87 -22.16
C ILE A 241 -8.54 -13.96 -21.04
N GLY A 242 -7.97 -14.51 -19.96
CA GLY A 242 -7.44 -13.70 -18.87
C GLY A 242 -6.32 -12.72 -19.27
N MET A 243 -5.49 -13.11 -20.24
CA MET A 243 -4.47 -12.20 -20.81
C MET A 243 -5.06 -11.11 -21.71
N LEU A 244 -6.25 -11.30 -22.26
CA LEU A 244 -6.93 -10.27 -23.07
C LEU A 244 -7.74 -9.30 -22.20
N ASP A 245 -8.04 -9.68 -20.97
CA ASP A 245 -8.84 -8.91 -20.00
C ASP A 245 -7.97 -7.88 -19.23
N VAL A 246 -6.66 -8.00 -19.32
CA VAL A 246 -5.63 -7.14 -18.72
C VAL A 246 -5.08 -6.13 -19.73
#